data_07788c85c3a61d8fbae0480726045e86
#
_entry.id   07788c85c3a61d8fbae0480726045e86
#
_cell.length_a   1.000
_cell.length_b   1.000
_cell.length_c   1.000
_cell.angle_alpha   90.00
_cell.angle_beta   90.00
_cell.angle_gamma   90.00
#
_symmetry.space_group_name_H-M   'P 1'
#
loop_
_entity.id
_entity.type
_entity.pdbx_description
1 polymer ?
#
loop_
_entity_poly.entity_id
_entity_poly.type
_entity_poly.pdbx_seq_one_letter_code
_entity_poly.pdbx_strand_id
1 'polypeptide(L)'
;ITPYIPAPIEVYSDLMAAARALCGSRPGIACILGTGSNSCLYDGTEITEHISPLGFILGDEGSGAVLGKLLVGDCLKRQLPAPLVRKFMDQYELTPALLLERVYKQPFPNRFLATLSRFLLENITEQPIYNLVYTSFRSFFLRNVALYPGADTYPIHFVGSIAYYYQEVLKAAALSLDLKVGTVVQAPMNGLIRYHFTNEEKNE
;
A
#
# COMPACT_ATOMS: atom_id res chain seq x y z
N ILE A 1 -27.74 7.94 6.89
CA ILE A 1 -27.93 6.52 6.52
C ILE A 1 -29.10 5.93 7.33
N THR A 2 -29.17 6.13 8.63
CA THR A 2 -30.20 5.60 9.55
C THR A 2 -31.67 5.78 9.09
N PRO A 3 -32.07 6.89 8.43
CA PRO A 3 -33.45 7.01 7.93
C PRO A 3 -33.82 6.02 6.83
N TYR A 4 -32.85 5.42 6.18
CA TYR A 4 -33.04 4.52 5.02
C TYR A 4 -32.72 3.06 5.33
N ILE A 5 -32.03 2.78 6.44
CA ILE A 5 -31.64 1.43 6.85
C ILE A 5 -32.08 1.23 8.30
N PRO A 6 -33.20 0.50 8.55
CA PRO A 6 -33.73 0.25 9.89
C PRO A 6 -32.95 -0.89 10.59
N ALA A 7 -31.65 -0.73 10.73
CA ALA A 7 -30.75 -1.68 11.39
C ALA A 7 -29.72 -0.94 12.23
N PRO A 8 -29.14 -1.56 13.26
CA PRO A 8 -27.97 -1.03 13.95
C PRO A 8 -26.83 -0.77 12.97
N ILE A 9 -26.18 0.39 13.08
CA ILE A 9 -25.09 0.79 12.19
C ILE A 9 -23.84 0.98 13.05
N GLU A 10 -22.78 0.24 12.70
CA GLU A 10 -21.44 0.40 13.27
C GLU A 10 -20.50 0.96 12.20
N VAL A 11 -19.61 1.86 12.60
CA VAL A 11 -18.65 2.51 11.70
C VAL A 11 -17.25 2.18 12.18
N TYR A 12 -16.47 1.59 11.30
CA TYR A 12 -15.08 1.25 11.55
C TYR A 12 -14.14 1.93 10.54
N SER A 13 -12.84 1.97 10.86
CA SER A 13 -11.82 2.46 9.95
C SER A 13 -11.62 1.49 8.76
N ASP A 14 -11.04 2.01 7.68
CA ASP A 14 -10.60 1.19 6.54
C ASP A 14 -9.55 0.15 6.95
N LEU A 15 -8.72 0.48 7.94
CA LEU A 15 -7.72 -0.44 8.49
C LEU A 15 -8.36 -1.63 9.23
N MET A 16 -9.41 -1.39 10.02
CA MET A 16 -10.18 -2.47 10.64
C MET A 16 -10.87 -3.34 9.58
N ALA A 17 -11.43 -2.71 8.54
CA ALA A 17 -11.99 -3.45 7.42
C ALA A 17 -10.94 -4.32 6.70
N ALA A 18 -9.72 -3.80 6.51
CA ALA A 18 -8.62 -4.57 5.96
C ALA A 18 -8.22 -5.75 6.87
N ALA A 19 -8.10 -5.53 8.17
CA ALA A 19 -7.76 -6.57 9.15
C ALA A 19 -8.80 -7.71 9.14
N ARG A 20 -10.10 -7.39 9.23
CA ARG A 20 -11.19 -8.37 9.15
C ARG A 20 -11.22 -9.13 7.83
N ALA A 21 -11.02 -8.42 6.70
CA ALA A 21 -11.01 -9.02 5.38
C ALA A 21 -9.84 -10.00 5.15
N LEU A 22 -8.68 -9.69 5.70
CA LEU A 22 -7.43 -10.42 5.47
C LEU A 22 -7.19 -11.52 6.49
N CYS A 23 -7.43 -11.24 7.77
CA CYS A 23 -7.11 -12.13 8.88
C CYS A 23 -8.34 -12.93 9.36
N GLY A 24 -9.57 -12.43 9.08
CA GLY A 24 -10.78 -13.03 9.64
C GLY A 24 -10.81 -12.89 11.16
N SER A 25 -10.97 -14.01 11.87
CA SER A 25 -10.94 -14.08 13.34
C SER A 25 -9.60 -14.64 13.87
N ARG A 26 -8.51 -14.53 13.10
CA ARG A 26 -7.18 -15.03 13.49
C ARG A 26 -6.20 -13.87 13.68
N PRO A 27 -5.25 -13.97 14.60
CA PRO A 27 -4.18 -13.00 14.72
C PRO A 27 -3.33 -12.90 13.45
N GLY A 28 -2.84 -11.69 13.15
CA GLY A 28 -1.99 -11.43 11.99
C GLY A 28 -1.66 -9.95 11.83
N ILE A 29 -0.83 -9.64 10.86
CA ILE A 29 -0.53 -8.27 10.47
C ILE A 29 -1.28 -7.95 9.17
N ALA A 30 -2.10 -6.90 9.21
CA ALA A 30 -2.87 -6.44 8.06
C ALA A 30 -2.28 -5.13 7.54
N CYS A 31 -2.04 -5.08 6.22
CA CYS A 31 -1.43 -3.94 5.55
C CYS A 31 -2.29 -3.47 4.38
N ILE A 32 -2.38 -2.15 4.21
CA ILE A 32 -2.97 -1.49 3.04
C ILE A 32 -1.82 -0.87 2.23
N LEU A 33 -1.71 -1.21 0.94
CA LEU A 33 -0.83 -0.52 -0.01
C LEU A 33 -1.64 -0.11 -1.25
N GLY A 34 -2.05 1.15 -1.25
CA GLY A 34 -2.83 1.81 -2.29
C GLY A 34 -2.22 3.16 -2.65
N THR A 35 -3.04 4.22 -2.74
CA THR A 35 -2.56 5.61 -2.89
C THR A 35 -1.67 6.01 -1.72
N GLY A 36 -2.08 5.71 -0.48
CA GLY A 36 -1.28 5.75 0.74
C GLY A 36 -0.92 4.34 1.20
N SER A 37 -0.29 4.23 2.38
CA SER A 37 -0.04 2.97 3.06
C SER A 37 -0.57 2.99 4.49
N ASN A 38 -0.85 1.82 5.05
CA ASN A 38 -1.20 1.66 6.45
C ASN A 38 -0.94 0.22 6.90
N SER A 39 -0.79 -0.02 8.21
CA SER A 39 -0.62 -1.36 8.75
C SER A 39 -1.08 -1.44 10.20
N CYS A 40 -1.40 -2.63 10.68
CA CYS A 40 -1.71 -2.89 12.08
C CYS A 40 -1.36 -4.32 12.48
N LEU A 41 -1.12 -4.52 13.77
CA LEU A 41 -1.20 -5.81 14.43
C LEU A 41 -2.64 -6.03 14.89
N TYR A 42 -3.19 -7.17 14.52
CA TYR A 42 -4.58 -7.55 14.78
C TYR A 42 -4.60 -8.88 15.54
N ASP A 43 -5.39 -8.99 16.62
CA ASP A 43 -5.45 -10.18 17.46
C ASP A 43 -6.52 -11.20 17.04
N GLY A 44 -7.31 -10.89 16.04
CA GLY A 44 -8.47 -11.66 15.58
C GLY A 44 -9.81 -11.00 15.92
N THR A 45 -9.80 -9.94 16.70
CA THR A 45 -10.97 -9.18 17.14
C THR A 45 -10.77 -7.69 16.99
N GLU A 46 -9.63 -7.18 17.50
CA GLU A 46 -9.31 -5.77 17.56
C GLU A 46 -7.89 -5.48 17.04
N ILE A 47 -7.64 -4.24 16.67
CA ILE A 47 -6.29 -3.72 16.38
C ILE A 47 -5.61 -3.46 17.72
N THR A 48 -4.56 -4.22 18.00
CA THR A 48 -3.79 -4.11 19.26
C THR A 48 -2.65 -3.11 19.14
N GLU A 49 -2.05 -2.98 17.94
CA GLU A 49 -1.02 -1.98 17.68
C GLU A 49 -1.15 -1.39 16.27
N HIS A 50 -0.79 -0.12 16.16
CA HIS A 50 -0.84 0.64 14.93
C HIS A 50 0.33 1.63 14.85
N ILE A 51 1.18 1.47 13.85
CA ILE A 51 2.21 2.45 13.52
C ILE A 51 1.61 3.48 12.56
N SER A 52 1.64 4.76 12.95
CA SER A 52 1.05 5.84 12.14
C SER A 52 1.72 5.95 10.77
N PRO A 53 0.97 5.96 9.67
CA PRO A 53 1.51 6.05 8.31
C PRO A 53 2.06 7.44 7.96
N LEU A 54 1.69 8.49 8.69
CA LEU A 54 2.14 9.89 8.59
C LEU A 54 1.85 10.60 7.26
N GLY A 55 1.23 9.94 6.29
CA GLY A 55 0.94 10.48 4.96
C GLY A 55 2.18 10.57 4.04
N PHE A 56 1.96 10.87 2.76
CA PHE A 56 2.97 10.75 1.69
C PHE A 56 4.16 11.73 1.80
N ILE A 57 4.07 12.76 2.64
CA ILE A 57 5.17 13.71 2.88
C ILE A 57 6.17 13.12 3.87
N LEU A 58 5.69 12.62 5.01
CA LEU A 58 6.51 12.18 6.14
C LEU A 58 6.66 10.65 6.23
N GLY A 59 5.78 9.89 5.57
CA GLY A 59 5.70 8.44 5.62
C GLY A 59 5.08 7.85 4.36
N ASP A 60 4.05 7.01 4.52
CA ASP A 60 3.37 6.24 3.47
C ASP A 60 4.34 5.39 2.63
N GLU A 61 5.43 4.91 3.19
CA GLU A 61 6.41 4.08 2.49
C GLU A 61 5.70 2.93 1.75
N GLY A 62 6.18 2.59 0.57
CA GLY A 62 5.60 1.52 -0.26
C GLY A 62 4.29 1.88 -0.94
N SER A 63 3.70 3.05 -0.68
CA SER A 63 2.46 3.49 -1.34
C SER A 63 2.69 3.98 -2.77
N GLY A 64 1.60 4.05 -3.55
CA GLY A 64 1.63 4.60 -4.90
C GLY A 64 2.08 6.06 -4.94
N ALA A 65 1.68 6.87 -3.95
CA ALA A 65 2.10 8.27 -3.86
C ALA A 65 3.60 8.40 -3.62
N VAL A 66 4.17 7.58 -2.73
CA VAL A 66 5.60 7.57 -2.45
C VAL A 66 6.39 7.02 -3.63
N LEU A 67 5.93 5.94 -4.27
CA LEU A 67 6.54 5.41 -5.50
C LEU A 67 6.59 6.47 -6.60
N GLY A 68 5.48 7.19 -6.84
CA GLY A 68 5.44 8.28 -7.80
C GLY A 68 6.34 9.46 -7.43
N LYS A 69 6.40 9.81 -6.14
CA LYS A 69 7.31 10.84 -5.62
C LYS A 69 8.77 10.50 -5.88
N LEU A 70 9.16 9.26 -5.62
CA LEU A 70 10.52 8.77 -5.89
C LEU A 70 10.83 8.80 -7.39
N LEU A 71 9.92 8.30 -8.24
CA LEU A 71 10.07 8.34 -9.69
C LEU A 71 10.29 9.76 -10.20
N VAL A 72 9.44 10.71 -9.79
CA VAL A 72 9.56 12.12 -10.20
C VAL A 72 10.90 12.70 -9.75
N GLY A 73 11.29 12.45 -8.49
CA GLY A 73 12.56 12.90 -7.95
C GLY A 73 13.75 12.39 -8.75
N ASP A 74 13.79 11.09 -9.02
CA ASP A 74 14.87 10.43 -9.75
C ASP A 74 14.92 10.86 -11.23
N CYS A 75 13.76 11.07 -11.88
CA CYS A 75 13.69 11.65 -13.22
C CYS A 75 14.30 13.04 -13.27
N LEU A 76 13.87 13.95 -12.40
CA LEU A 76 14.28 15.35 -12.41
C LEU A 76 15.74 15.53 -11.97
N LYS A 77 16.24 14.64 -11.09
CA LYS A 77 17.64 14.64 -10.64
C LYS A 77 18.57 13.80 -11.51
N ARG A 78 18.10 13.28 -12.66
CA ARG A 78 18.89 12.48 -13.60
C ARG A 78 19.52 11.23 -12.97
N GLN A 79 18.80 10.61 -12.03
CA GLN A 79 19.20 9.34 -11.39
C GLN A 79 18.77 8.11 -12.23
N LEU A 80 17.84 8.29 -13.17
CA LEU A 80 17.42 7.26 -14.10
C LEU A 80 18.10 7.44 -15.47
N PRO A 81 18.26 6.35 -16.24
CA PRO A 81 18.77 6.41 -17.61
C PRO A 81 17.97 7.37 -18.49
N ALA A 82 18.65 8.18 -19.29
CA ALA A 82 18.01 9.20 -20.14
C ALA A 82 16.91 8.65 -21.08
N PRO A 83 17.03 7.46 -21.69
CA PRO A 83 15.95 6.87 -22.47
C PRO A 83 14.69 6.61 -21.65
N LEU A 84 14.83 6.15 -20.42
CA LEU A 84 13.71 5.86 -19.52
C LEU A 84 13.02 7.16 -19.07
N VAL A 85 13.81 8.20 -18.76
CA VAL A 85 13.26 9.53 -18.44
C VAL A 85 12.47 10.10 -19.63
N ARG A 86 13.00 10.01 -20.86
CA ARG A 86 12.25 10.45 -22.05
C ARG A 86 10.95 9.68 -22.21
N LYS A 87 11.00 8.34 -22.13
CA LYS A 87 9.80 7.48 -22.19
C LYS A 87 8.73 7.91 -21.18
N PHE A 88 9.14 8.20 -19.94
CA PHE A 88 8.23 8.65 -18.90
C PHE A 88 7.60 10.02 -19.24
N MET A 89 8.41 10.99 -19.63
CA MET A 89 7.91 12.34 -19.99
C MET A 89 6.97 12.30 -21.18
N ASP A 90 7.29 11.53 -22.22
CA ASP A 90 6.47 11.41 -23.43
C ASP A 90 5.16 10.67 -23.13
N GLN A 91 5.18 9.58 -22.36
CA GLN A 91 4.00 8.77 -22.05
C GLN A 91 2.92 9.57 -21.29
N TYR A 92 3.32 10.51 -20.46
CA TYR A 92 2.39 11.32 -19.66
C TYR A 92 2.29 12.76 -20.12
N GLU A 93 2.91 13.10 -21.26
CA GLU A 93 2.96 14.47 -21.81
C GLU A 93 3.43 15.49 -20.75
N LEU A 94 4.49 15.13 -20.02
CA LEU A 94 4.98 15.91 -18.88
C LEU A 94 6.23 16.71 -19.24
N THR A 95 6.35 17.87 -18.60
CA THR A 95 7.60 18.65 -18.54
C THR A 95 8.02 18.80 -17.09
N PRO A 96 9.30 19.11 -16.79
CA PRO A 96 9.73 19.40 -15.42
C PRO A 96 8.89 20.48 -14.73
N ALA A 97 8.53 21.54 -15.46
CA ALA A 97 7.69 22.63 -14.92
C ALA A 97 6.28 22.15 -14.57
N LEU A 98 5.65 21.36 -15.45
CA LEU A 98 4.31 20.80 -15.21
C LEU A 98 4.30 19.81 -14.05
N LEU A 99 5.34 18.97 -13.89
CA LEU A 99 5.49 18.08 -12.73
C LEU A 99 5.51 18.87 -11.42
N LEU A 100 6.34 19.91 -11.34
CA LEU A 100 6.41 20.75 -10.14
C LEU A 100 5.10 21.48 -9.89
N GLU A 101 4.43 21.97 -10.93
CA GLU A 101 3.11 22.57 -10.79
C GLU A 101 2.09 21.59 -10.22
N ARG A 102 2.01 20.37 -10.79
CA ARG A 102 1.09 19.31 -10.33
C ARG A 102 1.31 18.92 -8.87
N VAL A 103 2.58 18.87 -8.44
CA VAL A 103 2.94 18.46 -7.07
C VAL A 103 2.75 19.58 -6.06
N TYR A 104 3.08 20.84 -6.41
CA TYR A 104 3.15 21.92 -5.41
C TYR A 104 2.01 22.93 -5.49
N LYS A 105 1.27 22.99 -6.61
CA LYS A 105 0.24 24.03 -6.82
C LYS A 105 -1.15 23.46 -7.08
N GLN A 106 -1.27 22.18 -7.44
CA GLN A 106 -2.56 21.57 -7.73
C GLN A 106 -3.11 20.78 -6.53
N PRO A 107 -4.43 20.62 -6.41
CA PRO A 107 -5.02 19.82 -5.35
C PRO A 107 -4.71 18.33 -5.53
N PHE A 108 -4.70 17.60 -4.41
CA PHE A 108 -4.51 16.14 -4.36
C PHE A 108 -3.21 15.62 -5.02
N PRO A 109 -2.04 16.21 -4.71
CA PRO A 109 -0.77 15.77 -5.31
C PRO A 109 -0.46 14.30 -5.06
N ASN A 110 -0.89 13.74 -3.92
CA ASN A 110 -0.74 12.31 -3.62
C ASN A 110 -1.48 11.41 -4.62
N ARG A 111 -2.67 11.79 -5.07
CA ARG A 111 -3.42 11.04 -6.10
C ARG A 111 -2.69 11.11 -7.45
N PHE A 112 -2.25 12.30 -7.83
CA PHE A 112 -1.46 12.47 -9.06
C PHE A 112 -0.20 11.61 -9.03
N LEU A 113 0.59 11.68 -7.96
CA LEU A 113 1.80 10.88 -7.80
C LEU A 113 1.49 9.38 -7.87
N ALA A 114 0.43 8.92 -7.22
CA ALA A 114 0.03 7.53 -7.24
C ALA A 114 -0.29 7.01 -8.66
N THR A 115 -0.84 7.85 -9.55
CA THR A 115 -1.08 7.43 -10.94
C THR A 115 0.20 7.10 -11.71
N LEU A 116 1.31 7.73 -11.35
CA LEU A 116 2.61 7.53 -11.99
C LEU A 116 3.25 6.17 -11.63
N SER A 117 2.76 5.52 -10.56
CA SER A 117 3.21 4.17 -10.22
C SER A 117 2.99 3.16 -11.34
N ARG A 118 2.00 3.39 -12.22
CA ARG A 118 1.76 2.54 -13.38
C ARG A 118 2.98 2.46 -14.31
N PHE A 119 3.70 3.56 -14.51
CA PHE A 119 4.94 3.56 -15.31
C PHE A 119 5.99 2.63 -14.70
N LEU A 120 6.13 2.64 -13.38
CA LEU A 120 7.06 1.75 -12.68
C LEU A 120 6.69 0.28 -12.92
N LEU A 121 5.41 -0.06 -12.87
CA LEU A 121 4.95 -1.43 -13.14
C LEU A 121 5.25 -1.86 -14.58
N GLU A 122 4.94 -1.01 -15.55
CA GLU A 122 5.16 -1.28 -16.98
C GLU A 122 6.65 -1.40 -17.35
N ASN A 123 7.55 -0.89 -16.51
CA ASN A 123 8.99 -0.92 -16.70
C ASN A 123 9.73 -1.66 -15.56
N ILE A 124 9.04 -2.55 -14.84
CA ILE A 124 9.59 -3.22 -13.64
C ILE A 124 10.80 -4.12 -13.94
N THR A 125 11.00 -4.52 -15.18
CA THR A 125 12.17 -5.30 -15.63
C THR A 125 13.44 -4.45 -15.75
N GLU A 126 13.30 -3.12 -15.79
CA GLU A 126 14.44 -2.20 -15.77
C GLU A 126 15.04 -2.16 -14.35
N GLN A 127 16.33 -2.50 -14.21
CA GLN A 127 16.97 -2.64 -12.90
C GLN A 127 16.85 -1.38 -12.02
N PRO A 128 16.99 -0.13 -12.54
CA PRO A 128 16.79 1.07 -11.73
C PRO A 128 15.36 1.20 -11.18
N ILE A 129 14.35 0.82 -11.97
CA ILE A 129 12.95 0.82 -11.57
C ILE A 129 12.69 -0.25 -10.51
N TYR A 130 13.18 -1.47 -10.74
CA TYR A 130 13.09 -2.55 -9.76
C TYR A 130 13.67 -2.14 -8.42
N ASN A 131 14.87 -1.56 -8.42
CA ASN A 131 15.57 -1.12 -7.22
C ASN A 131 14.79 -0.03 -6.46
N LEU A 132 14.20 0.93 -7.19
CA LEU A 132 13.36 1.98 -6.60
C LEU A 132 12.16 1.38 -5.86
N VAL A 133 11.42 0.50 -6.52
CA VAL A 133 10.23 -0.16 -5.95
C VAL A 133 10.62 -1.06 -4.78
N TYR A 134 11.64 -1.90 -4.97
CA TYR A 134 12.15 -2.81 -3.94
C TYR A 134 12.58 -2.08 -2.67
N THR A 135 13.34 -0.99 -2.83
CA THR A 135 13.81 -0.19 -1.69
C THR A 135 12.64 0.49 -0.97
N SER A 136 11.64 0.96 -1.70
CA SER A 136 10.45 1.56 -1.10
C SER A 136 9.64 0.53 -0.29
N PHE A 137 9.45 -0.69 -0.78
CA PHE A 137 8.79 -1.75 -0.01
C PHE A 137 9.64 -2.20 1.18
N ARG A 138 10.95 -2.29 1.01
CA ARG A 138 11.83 -2.61 2.13
C ARG A 138 11.77 -1.56 3.24
N SER A 139 11.64 -0.28 2.86
CA SER A 139 11.42 0.82 3.81
C SER A 139 10.07 0.68 4.53
N PHE A 140 9.00 0.28 3.83
CA PHE A 140 7.70 0.00 4.46
C PHE A 140 7.82 -1.09 5.53
N PHE A 141 8.45 -2.21 5.22
CA PHE A 141 8.64 -3.28 6.19
C PHE A 141 9.44 -2.82 7.41
N LEU A 142 10.57 -2.15 7.20
CA LEU A 142 11.47 -1.73 8.29
C LEU A 142 10.86 -0.65 9.20
N ARG A 143 10.09 0.28 8.63
CA ARG A 143 9.58 1.44 9.37
C ARG A 143 8.20 1.23 9.97
N ASN A 144 7.49 0.20 9.53
CA ASN A 144 6.14 -0.11 10.01
C ASN A 144 6.07 -1.55 10.52
N VAL A 145 6.12 -2.54 9.64
CA VAL A 145 5.81 -3.94 9.95
C VAL A 145 6.76 -4.56 10.96
N ALA A 146 8.06 -4.36 10.79
CA ALA A 146 9.09 -4.93 11.67
C ALA A 146 9.06 -4.38 13.10
N LEU A 147 8.28 -3.33 13.35
CA LEU A 147 8.12 -2.75 14.68
C LEU A 147 7.03 -3.44 15.50
N TYR A 148 6.18 -4.27 14.88
CA TYR A 148 5.16 -5.02 15.61
C TYR A 148 5.76 -6.21 16.34
N PRO A 149 5.36 -6.47 17.60
CA PRO A 149 5.74 -7.68 18.31
C PRO A 149 5.35 -8.94 17.52
N GLY A 150 6.30 -9.86 17.32
CA GLY A 150 6.07 -11.10 16.59
C GLY A 150 5.92 -10.95 15.07
N ALA A 151 6.43 -9.87 14.48
CA ALA A 151 6.37 -9.64 13.03
C ALA A 151 7.04 -10.76 12.20
N ASP A 152 8.00 -11.47 12.77
CA ASP A 152 8.68 -12.64 12.21
C ASP A 152 7.84 -13.92 12.26
N THR A 153 6.85 -13.98 13.15
CA THR A 153 6.00 -15.16 13.35
C THR A 153 4.62 -15.04 12.70
N TYR A 154 4.04 -13.83 12.70
CA TYR A 154 2.73 -13.59 12.12
C TYR A 154 2.77 -13.52 10.60
N PRO A 155 1.76 -14.08 9.89
CA PRO A 155 1.63 -13.83 8.47
C PRO A 155 1.27 -12.35 8.22
N ILE A 156 1.94 -11.73 7.25
CA ILE A 156 1.73 -10.34 6.86
C ILE A 156 0.84 -10.34 5.63
N HIS A 157 -0.38 -9.88 5.77
CA HIS A 157 -1.37 -9.86 4.71
C HIS A 157 -1.53 -8.46 4.12
N PHE A 158 -1.86 -8.40 2.83
CA PHE A 158 -1.94 -7.14 2.10
C PHE A 158 -3.25 -6.98 1.34
N VAL A 159 -3.78 -5.77 1.34
CA VAL A 159 -4.85 -5.32 0.46
C VAL A 159 -4.45 -4.03 -0.24
N GLY A 160 -4.87 -3.87 -1.49
CA GLY A 160 -4.66 -2.66 -2.29
C GLY A 160 -3.97 -2.93 -3.62
N SER A 161 -4.16 -2.00 -4.56
CA SER A 161 -3.67 -2.16 -5.93
C SER A 161 -2.15 -2.24 -6.02
N ILE A 162 -1.43 -1.47 -5.20
CA ILE A 162 0.04 -1.49 -5.19
C ILE A 162 0.54 -2.86 -4.71
N ALA A 163 0.05 -3.35 -3.57
CA ALA A 163 0.42 -4.69 -3.10
C ALA A 163 0.14 -5.77 -4.14
N TYR A 164 -1.04 -5.71 -4.78
CA TYR A 164 -1.50 -6.72 -5.71
C TYR A 164 -0.68 -6.77 -6.99
N TYR A 165 -0.46 -5.62 -7.64
CA TYR A 165 0.26 -5.58 -8.91
C TYR A 165 1.77 -5.74 -8.76
N TYR A 166 2.35 -5.36 -7.63
CA TYR A 166 3.78 -5.47 -7.36
C TYR A 166 4.14 -6.64 -6.42
N GLN A 167 3.25 -7.62 -6.25
CA GLN A 167 3.40 -8.66 -5.24
C GLN A 167 4.72 -9.43 -5.31
N GLU A 168 5.32 -9.60 -6.48
CA GLU A 168 6.60 -10.31 -6.61
C GLU A 168 7.76 -9.50 -5.99
N VAL A 169 7.80 -8.19 -6.26
CA VAL A 169 8.82 -7.30 -5.65
C VAL A 169 8.56 -7.13 -4.14
N LEU A 170 7.28 -7.08 -3.75
CA LEU A 170 6.87 -7.00 -2.34
C LEU A 170 7.33 -8.24 -1.57
N LYS A 171 7.11 -9.43 -2.11
CA LYS A 171 7.58 -10.71 -1.52
C LYS A 171 9.10 -10.78 -1.45
N ALA A 172 9.80 -10.34 -2.48
CA ALA A 172 11.26 -10.29 -2.49
C ALA A 172 11.80 -9.34 -1.40
N ALA A 173 11.16 -8.18 -1.21
CA ALA A 173 11.53 -7.24 -0.15
C ALA A 173 11.30 -7.83 1.26
N ALA A 174 10.15 -8.49 1.49
CA ALA A 174 9.86 -9.17 2.75
C ALA A 174 10.87 -10.29 3.04
N LEU A 175 11.13 -11.14 2.04
CA LEU A 175 12.08 -12.26 2.17
C LEU A 175 13.47 -11.79 2.57
N SER A 176 13.93 -10.63 2.07
CA SER A 176 15.23 -10.06 2.44
C SER A 176 15.34 -9.61 3.90
N LEU A 177 14.24 -9.64 4.64
CA LEU A 177 14.11 -9.26 6.04
C LEU A 177 13.59 -10.43 6.90
N ASP A 178 13.61 -11.65 6.35
CA ASP A 178 13.09 -12.87 6.99
C ASP A 178 11.59 -12.77 7.37
N LEU A 179 10.84 -11.92 6.67
CA LEU A 179 9.42 -11.71 6.89
C LEU A 179 8.58 -12.52 5.90
N LYS A 180 7.41 -13.01 6.37
CA LYS A 180 6.55 -13.90 5.60
C LYS A 180 5.29 -13.19 5.11
N VAL A 181 5.22 -12.95 3.81
CA VAL A 181 3.99 -12.44 3.16
C VAL A 181 2.95 -13.56 3.09
N GLY A 182 1.77 -13.27 3.59
CA GLY A 182 0.59 -14.13 3.51
C GLY A 182 -0.27 -13.84 2.28
N THR A 183 -1.57 -13.59 2.50
CA THR A 183 -2.53 -13.29 1.44
C THR A 183 -2.32 -11.88 0.89
N VAL A 184 -2.36 -11.74 -0.45
CA VAL A 184 -2.34 -10.44 -1.13
C VAL A 184 -3.60 -10.34 -2.00
N VAL A 185 -4.45 -9.34 -1.76
CA VAL A 185 -5.68 -9.12 -2.52
C VAL A 185 -5.77 -7.67 -3.01
N GLN A 186 -6.43 -7.48 -4.15
CA GLN A 186 -6.61 -6.14 -4.71
C GLN A 186 -7.63 -5.30 -3.93
N ALA A 187 -8.72 -5.92 -3.47
CA ALA A 187 -9.81 -5.26 -2.77
C ALA A 187 -10.31 -6.10 -1.58
N PRO A 188 -10.81 -5.48 -0.50
CA PRO A 188 -11.19 -6.19 0.73
C PRO A 188 -12.58 -6.85 0.67
N MET A 189 -13.43 -6.50 -0.27
CA MET A 189 -14.87 -6.81 -0.27
C MET A 189 -15.17 -8.31 -0.08
N ASN A 190 -14.53 -9.18 -0.84
CA ASN A 190 -14.76 -10.64 -0.74
C ASN A 190 -14.33 -11.20 0.63
N GLY A 191 -13.33 -10.63 1.24
CA GLY A 191 -12.87 -10.98 2.59
C GLY A 191 -13.87 -10.52 3.66
N LEU A 192 -14.39 -9.29 3.53
CA LEU A 192 -15.40 -8.74 4.43
C LEU A 192 -16.72 -9.55 4.38
N ILE A 193 -17.18 -9.89 3.18
CA ILE A 193 -18.36 -10.74 3.01
C ILE A 193 -18.16 -12.04 3.79
N ARG A 194 -17.05 -12.75 3.59
CA ARG A 194 -16.76 -14.00 4.31
C ARG A 194 -16.70 -13.79 5.82
N TYR A 195 -16.06 -12.72 6.30
CA TYR A 195 -15.96 -12.42 7.72
C TYR A 195 -17.35 -12.28 8.38
N HIS A 196 -18.25 -11.54 7.76
CA HIS A 196 -19.59 -11.32 8.31
C HIS A 196 -20.46 -12.57 8.26
N PHE A 197 -20.50 -13.31 7.15
CA PHE A 197 -21.26 -14.57 7.07
C PHE A 197 -20.78 -15.62 8.09
N THR A 198 -19.46 -15.79 8.24
CA THR A 198 -18.94 -16.79 9.18
C THR A 198 -19.21 -16.42 10.65
N ASN A 199 -19.37 -15.15 10.96
CA ASN A 199 -19.67 -14.70 12.32
C ASN A 199 -21.16 -14.72 12.64
N GLU A 200 -22.04 -14.63 11.65
CA GLU A 200 -23.48 -14.82 11.83
C GLU A 200 -23.81 -16.28 12.23
N GLU A 201 -23.19 -17.27 11.56
CA GLU A 201 -23.36 -18.70 11.87
C GLU A 201 -22.86 -19.11 13.27
N LYS A 202 -22.02 -18.29 13.92
CA LYS A 202 -21.53 -18.57 15.30
C LYS A 202 -22.39 -17.95 16.39
N ASN A 203 -23.31 -17.06 16.03
CA ASN A 203 -24.19 -16.34 16.96
C ASN A 203 -25.62 -16.89 16.95
N GLU A 204 -25.92 -17.89 16.10
CA GLU A 204 -27.12 -18.72 16.12
C GLU A 204 -26.85 -20.03 16.90
#